data_e09c9373249d4a283a660eb7cd80ed3c
#
_entry.id   e09c9373249d4a283a660eb7cd80ed3c
#
_cell.length_a   1.000
_cell.length_b   1.000
_cell.length_c   1.000
_cell.angle_alpha   90.00
_cell.angle_beta   90.00
_cell.angle_gamma   90.00
#
_symmetry.space_group_name_H-M   'P 1'
#
loop_
_entity.id
_entity.type
_entity.pdbx_description
1 polymer ?
#
loop_
_entity_poly.entity_id
_entity_poly.type
_entity_poly.pdbx_seq_one_letter_code
_entity_poly.pdbx_strand_id
1 'polypeptide(L)' 'KEQGDFDVAFAIAAILMALTVIINLVATLVGRYYQKRRSI' A
#
# COMPACT_ATOMS: atom_id res chain seq x y z
N LYS A 1 -22.65 -16.88 10.50
CA LYS A 1 -23.07 -15.82 10.86
C LYS A 1 -22.19 -14.86 11.57
N GLU A 2 -21.80 -15.05 12.79
CA GLU A 2 -20.89 -14.11 13.43
C GLU A 2 -19.57 -14.08 12.71
N GLN A 3 -19.18 -15.20 12.16
CA GLN A 3 -17.90 -15.24 11.47
C GLN A 3 -17.90 -14.30 10.28
N GLY A 4 -19.02 -14.14 9.65
CA GLY A 4 -19.09 -13.27 8.51
C GLY A 4 -18.67 -11.86 8.84
N ASP A 5 -19.03 -11.39 10.01
CA ASP A 5 -18.70 -10.03 10.40
C ASP A 5 -17.20 -9.84 10.48
N PHE A 6 -16.53 -10.78 11.11
CA PHE A 6 -15.09 -10.68 11.25
C PHE A 6 -14.39 -10.77 9.90
N ASP A 7 -14.92 -11.63 9.05
CA ASP A 7 -14.29 -11.82 7.75
C ASP A 7 -14.32 -10.53 6.96
N VAL A 8 -15.43 -9.83 6.98
CA VAL A 8 -15.56 -8.60 6.23
C VAL A 8 -14.58 -7.55 6.76
N ALA A 9 -14.54 -7.39 8.06
CA ALA A 9 -13.66 -6.40 8.64
C ALA A 9 -12.20 -6.72 8.33
N PHE A 10 -11.85 -7.98 8.46
CA PHE A 10 -10.49 -8.41 8.20
C PHE A 10 -10.12 -8.17 6.75
N ALA A 11 -11.03 -8.47 5.85
CA ALA A 11 -10.78 -8.27 4.43
C ALA A 11 -10.54 -6.80 4.12
N ILE A 12 -11.36 -5.94 4.69
CA ILE A 12 -11.22 -4.51 4.45
C ILE A 12 -9.86 -4.03 4.97
N ALA A 13 -9.50 -4.47 6.16
CA ALA A 13 -8.24 -4.06 6.74
C ALA A 13 -7.07 -4.54 5.88
N ALA A 14 -7.15 -5.76 5.40
CA ALA A 14 -6.09 -6.30 4.56
C ALA A 14 -5.95 -5.51 3.27
N ILE A 15 -7.07 -5.15 2.68
CA ILE A 15 -7.04 -4.36 1.45
C ILE A 15 -6.40 -3.01 1.71
N LEU A 16 -6.79 -2.36 2.80
CA LEU A 16 -6.23 -1.06 3.12
C LEU A 16 -4.72 -1.15 3.34
N MET A 17 -4.29 -2.18 4.05
CA MET A 17 -2.87 -2.36 4.28
C MET A 17 -2.13 -2.57 2.97
N ALA A 18 -2.68 -3.41 2.13
CA ALA A 18 -2.04 -3.68 0.84
C ALA A 18 -1.94 -2.41 0.02
N LEU A 19 -3.01 -1.64 -0.03
CA LEU A 19 -2.99 -0.39 -0.78
C LEU A 19 -1.93 0.56 -0.24
N THR A 20 -1.87 0.68 1.08
CA THR A 20 -0.89 1.57 1.69
C THR A 20 0.52 1.15 1.32
N VAL A 21 0.80 -0.14 1.39
CA VAL A 21 2.13 -0.63 1.06
C VAL A 21 2.46 -0.36 -0.40
N ILE A 22 1.49 -0.61 -1.28
CA ILE A 22 1.71 -0.39 -2.70
C ILE A 22 2.00 1.08 -2.97
N ILE A 23 1.20 1.96 -2.39
CA ILE A 23 1.38 3.39 -2.59
C ILE A 23 2.76 3.82 -2.09
N ASN A 24 3.16 3.31 -0.94
CA ASN A 24 4.47 3.65 -0.39
C ASN A 24 5.58 3.18 -1.30
N LEU A 25 5.47 1.96 -1.81
CA LEU A 25 6.48 1.44 -2.70
C LEU A 25 6.57 2.26 -3.98
N VAL A 26 5.43 2.57 -4.55
CA VAL A 26 5.42 3.35 -5.79
C VAL A 26 6.03 4.72 -5.53
N ALA A 27 5.63 5.36 -4.45
CA ALA A 27 6.18 6.68 -4.14
C ALA A 27 7.68 6.62 -3.96
N THR A 28 8.16 5.59 -3.28
CA THR A 28 9.59 5.44 -3.06
C THR A 28 10.33 5.26 -4.39
N LEU A 29 9.80 4.41 -5.23
CA LEU A 29 10.43 4.16 -6.51
C LEU A 29 10.45 5.41 -7.38
N VAL A 30 9.34 6.11 -7.41
CA VAL A 30 9.25 7.34 -8.20
C VAL A 30 10.22 8.37 -7.65
N GLY A 31 10.28 8.49 -6.35
CA GLY A 31 11.20 9.43 -5.74
C GLY A 31 12.63 9.11 -6.08
N ARG A 32 13.00 7.84 -6.00
CA ARG A 32 14.35 7.44 -6.33
C ARG A 32 14.67 7.71 -7.79
N TYR A 33 13.71 7.41 -8.65
CA TYR A 33 13.92 7.60 -10.07
C TYR A 33 14.20 9.05 -10.38
N TYR A 34 13.42 9.92 -9.82
CA TYR A 34 13.57 11.35 -10.07
C TYR A 34 14.87 11.87 -9.46
N GLN A 35 15.14 11.46 -8.25
CA GLN A 35 16.35 11.91 -7.59
C GLN A 35 17.59 11.50 -8.34
N LYS A 36 17.55 10.29 -8.86
CA LYS A 36 18.71 9.80 -9.58
C LYS A 36 19.02 10.70 -10.76
N ARG A 37 18.00 11.17 -11.43
CA ARG A 37 18.21 12.03 -12.58
C ARG A 37 18.70 13.39 -12.17
N ARG A 38 18.18 13.90 -11.07
CA ARG A 38 18.59 15.22 -10.64
C ARG A 38 19.91 15.19 -9.94
N SER A 39 20.21 14.10 -9.37
CA SER A 39 21.40 14.01 -8.56
C SER A 39 22.65 14.39 -9.32
N ILE A 40 22.64 14.25 -10.56
CA ILE A 40 23.81 14.60 -11.34
C ILE A 40 24.35 15.98 -11.08
#